data_3222fa1f411e36d86e11ce3f6e64f0f9
#
_entry.id   3222fa1f411e36d86e11ce3f6e64f0f9
#
_cell.length_a   1.000
_cell.length_b   1.000
_cell.length_c   1.000
_cell.angle_alpha   90.00
_cell.angle_beta   90.00
_cell.angle_gamma   90.00
#
_symmetry.space_group_name_H-M   'P 1'
#
loop_
_entity.id
_entity.type
_entity.pdbx_description
1 polymer ?
#
loop_
_entity_poly.entity_id
_entity_poly.type
_entity_poly.pdbx_seq_one_letter_code
_entity_poly.pdbx_strand_id
1 'polypeptide(L)'
;MDFVSTVKGSLLEGFYPKGWDMKKIDKCCANKPSEVAKRQKFWNKDFEPVECADVKEFDVKMGHEIANEIKKAAERKEKIAFILPVGPMGMYKWAVYFLKEWNQDCKHVW
;
A
#
# COMPACT_ATOMS: atom_id res chain seq x y z
N MET A 1 16.43 -8.77 19.39
CA MET A 1 15.03 -8.50 19.83
C MET A 1 14.22 -9.72 19.45
N ASP A 2 13.67 -10.40 20.43
CA ASP A 2 12.82 -11.52 20.15
C ASP A 2 11.51 -11.01 19.55
N PHE A 3 11.12 -11.58 18.43
CA PHE A 3 9.87 -11.22 17.79
C PHE A 3 8.70 -11.74 18.64
N VAL A 4 7.88 -10.83 19.10
CA VAL A 4 6.62 -11.17 19.78
C VAL A 4 5.53 -11.23 18.74
N SER A 5 4.88 -12.38 18.59
CA SER A 5 3.75 -12.51 17.68
C SER A 5 2.67 -11.47 18.02
N THR A 6 2.28 -10.68 17.03
CA THR A 6 1.20 -9.69 17.18
C THR A 6 -0.19 -10.34 17.21
N VAL A 7 -0.27 -11.62 16.93
CA VAL A 7 -1.51 -12.40 16.82
C VAL A 7 -1.81 -13.16 18.11
N LYS A 8 -0.78 -13.79 18.70
CA LYS A 8 -0.95 -14.59 19.91
C LYS A 8 -1.41 -13.72 21.09
N GLY A 9 -2.50 -14.10 21.72
CA GLY A 9 -3.11 -13.35 22.81
C GLY A 9 -3.90 -12.10 22.40
N SER A 10 -4.03 -11.85 21.10
CA SER A 10 -4.87 -10.77 20.57
C SER A 10 -6.29 -11.26 20.22
N LEU A 11 -7.20 -10.31 19.96
CA LEU A 11 -8.54 -10.61 19.46
C LEU A 11 -8.53 -11.31 18.09
N LEU A 12 -7.40 -11.28 17.38
CA LEU A 12 -7.23 -11.94 16.09
C LEU A 12 -6.83 -13.41 16.24
N GLU A 13 -6.44 -13.86 17.43
CA GLU A 13 -6.15 -15.26 17.69
C GLU A 13 -7.40 -16.12 17.47
N GLY A 14 -7.35 -17.07 16.56
CA GLY A 14 -8.49 -17.87 16.14
C GLY A 14 -9.31 -17.33 14.97
N PHE A 15 -9.04 -16.11 14.52
CA PHE A 15 -9.67 -15.54 13.32
C PHE A 15 -9.10 -16.07 12.01
N TYR A 16 -7.92 -16.67 12.07
CA TYR A 16 -7.25 -17.17 10.86
C TYR A 16 -7.87 -18.49 10.38
N PRO A 17 -7.96 -18.68 9.08
CA PRO A 17 -8.47 -19.91 8.50
C PRO A 17 -7.67 -21.14 8.98
N LYS A 18 -8.36 -22.23 9.16
CA LYS A 18 -7.69 -23.49 9.49
C LYS A 18 -6.68 -23.86 8.40
N GLY A 19 -5.51 -24.29 8.81
CA GLY A 19 -4.42 -24.65 7.89
C GLY A 19 -3.38 -23.56 7.65
N TRP A 20 -3.59 -22.35 8.15
CA TRP A 20 -2.55 -21.32 8.14
C TRP A 20 -1.44 -21.66 9.14
N ASP A 21 -0.21 -21.64 8.65
CA ASP A 21 0.98 -21.86 9.49
C ASP A 21 1.41 -20.52 10.13
N MET A 22 0.85 -20.27 11.31
CA MET A 22 1.13 -19.02 12.04
C MET A 22 2.62 -18.85 12.37
N LYS A 23 3.36 -19.94 12.59
CA LYS A 23 4.81 -19.86 12.85
C LYS A 23 5.58 -19.37 11.63
N LYS A 24 5.16 -19.80 10.43
CA LYS A 24 5.75 -19.28 9.18
C LYS A 24 5.42 -17.81 8.96
N ILE A 25 4.18 -17.42 9.25
CA ILE A 25 3.73 -16.02 9.14
C ILE A 25 4.55 -15.15 10.10
N ASP A 26 4.62 -15.50 11.36
CA ASP A 26 5.40 -14.77 12.37
C ASP A 26 6.88 -14.66 11.97
N LYS A 27 7.46 -15.73 11.43
CA LYS A 27 8.83 -15.72 10.93
C LYS A 27 9.01 -14.76 9.74
N CYS A 28 8.05 -14.73 8.82
CA CYS A 28 8.07 -13.79 7.71
C CYS A 28 7.97 -12.33 8.19
N CYS A 29 7.07 -12.06 9.15
CA CYS A 29 6.90 -10.72 9.73
C CYS A 29 8.13 -10.22 10.51
N ALA A 30 8.99 -11.14 10.99
CA ALA A 30 10.24 -10.81 11.65
C ALA A 30 11.38 -10.41 10.69
N ASN A 31 11.22 -10.63 9.39
CA ASN A 31 12.21 -10.27 8.40
C ASN A 31 12.34 -8.74 8.29
N LYS A 32 13.57 -8.28 8.07
CA LYS A 32 13.81 -6.86 7.80
C LYS A 32 13.14 -6.46 6.48
N PRO A 33 12.63 -5.24 6.35
CA PRO A 33 12.03 -4.75 5.10
C PRO A 33 12.95 -4.94 3.89
N SER A 34 14.25 -4.71 4.03
CA SER A 34 15.24 -4.93 2.96
C SER A 34 15.35 -6.38 2.49
N GLU A 35 15.07 -7.34 3.37
CA GLU A 35 15.06 -8.76 3.00
C GLU A 35 13.75 -9.13 2.28
N VAL A 36 12.62 -8.57 2.75
CA VAL A 36 11.30 -8.80 2.14
C VAL A 36 11.24 -8.18 0.75
N ALA A 37 11.85 -7.02 0.55
CA ALA A 37 11.87 -6.31 -0.73
C ALA A 37 12.79 -6.94 -1.79
N LYS A 38 13.63 -7.92 -1.43
CA LYS A 38 14.45 -8.65 -2.41
C LYS A 38 13.56 -9.44 -3.37
N ARG A 39 13.74 -9.18 -4.68
CA ARG A 39 12.98 -9.87 -5.73
C ARG A 39 13.09 -11.38 -5.60
N GLN A 40 11.96 -12.04 -5.53
CA GLN A 40 11.86 -13.49 -5.52
C GLN A 40 11.61 -14.03 -6.94
N LYS A 41 12.02 -15.27 -7.20
CA LYS A 41 11.88 -15.91 -8.53
C LYS A 41 10.44 -16.02 -9.02
N PHE A 42 9.48 -16.08 -8.07
CA PHE A 42 8.06 -16.23 -8.37
C PHE A 42 7.32 -14.90 -8.55
N TRP A 43 7.98 -13.75 -8.34
CA TRP A 43 7.36 -12.45 -8.55
C TRP A 43 7.12 -12.18 -10.02
N ASN A 44 6.01 -11.55 -10.33
CA ASN A 44 5.76 -11.05 -11.67
C ASN A 44 6.94 -10.16 -12.11
N LYS A 45 7.39 -10.35 -13.35
CA LYS A 45 8.53 -9.61 -13.92
C LYS A 45 8.33 -8.08 -13.89
N ASP A 46 7.07 -7.64 -13.98
CA ASP A 46 6.69 -6.23 -14.02
C ASP A 46 6.39 -5.65 -12.63
N PHE A 47 6.54 -6.46 -11.57
CA PHE A 47 6.36 -6.01 -10.19
C PHE A 47 7.69 -5.49 -9.63
N GLU A 48 7.69 -4.22 -9.23
CA GLU A 48 8.84 -3.58 -8.59
C GLU A 48 8.42 -2.92 -7.28
N PRO A 49 9.04 -3.30 -6.14
CA PRO A 49 8.84 -2.59 -4.88
C PRO A 49 9.46 -1.19 -4.96
N VAL A 50 8.74 -0.19 -4.48
CA VAL A 50 9.26 1.16 -4.32
C VAL A 50 9.66 1.37 -2.87
N GLU A 51 10.95 1.58 -2.63
CA GLU A 51 11.45 1.90 -1.29
C GLU A 51 11.19 3.37 -0.95
N CYS A 52 10.80 3.61 0.30
CA CYS A 52 10.64 4.93 0.87
C CYS A 52 11.51 5.03 2.12
N ALA A 53 12.13 6.18 2.35
CA ALA A 53 12.98 6.40 3.50
C ALA A 53 12.17 6.41 4.81
N ASP A 54 10.97 6.94 4.76
CA ASP A 54 10.05 7.01 5.89
C ASP A 54 8.58 7.07 5.44
N VAL A 55 7.66 7.11 6.42
CA VAL A 55 6.21 7.22 6.17
C VAL A 55 5.85 8.52 5.46
N LYS A 56 6.59 9.61 5.69
CA LYS A 56 6.31 10.90 5.06
C LYS A 56 6.59 10.84 3.56
N GLU A 57 7.70 10.24 3.18
CA GLU A 57 8.02 10.01 1.76
C GLU A 57 6.98 9.08 1.10
N PHE A 58 6.59 8.01 1.80
CA PHE A 58 5.53 7.12 1.35
C PHE A 58 4.22 7.88 1.09
N ASP A 59 3.77 8.69 2.04
CA ASP A 59 2.53 9.46 1.92
C ASP A 59 2.55 10.39 0.70
N VAL A 60 3.66 11.07 0.45
CA VAL A 60 3.81 11.96 -0.72
C VAL A 60 3.78 11.15 -2.02
N LYS A 61 4.57 10.08 -2.11
CA LYS A 61 4.64 9.25 -3.31
C LYS A 61 3.30 8.60 -3.63
N MET A 62 2.63 8.02 -2.64
CA MET A 62 1.30 7.41 -2.83
C MET A 62 0.24 8.45 -3.18
N GLY A 63 0.24 9.60 -2.54
CA GLY A 63 -0.68 10.69 -2.87
C GLY A 63 -0.47 11.19 -4.29
N HIS A 64 0.77 11.35 -4.71
CA HIS A 64 1.11 11.71 -6.09
C HIS A 64 0.63 10.66 -7.09
N GLU A 65 0.85 9.39 -6.82
CA GLU A 65 0.44 8.30 -7.71
C GLU A 65 -1.09 8.25 -7.88
N ILE A 66 -1.85 8.38 -6.79
CA ILE A 66 -3.31 8.45 -6.84
C ILE A 66 -3.76 9.63 -7.72
N ALA A 67 -3.23 10.82 -7.48
CA ALA A 67 -3.57 12.01 -8.24
C ALA A 67 -3.19 11.89 -9.73
N ASN A 68 -2.03 11.30 -10.00
CA ASN A 68 -1.52 11.09 -11.36
C ASN A 68 -2.39 10.11 -12.16
N GLU A 69 -2.86 9.03 -11.54
CA GLU A 69 -3.78 8.10 -12.21
C GLU A 69 -5.15 8.76 -12.50
N ILE A 70 -5.64 9.61 -11.61
CA ILE A 70 -6.85 10.42 -11.85
C ILE A 70 -6.65 11.33 -13.06
N LYS A 71 -5.52 12.04 -13.12
CA LYS A 71 -5.18 12.93 -14.23
C LYS A 71 -5.05 12.18 -15.55
N LYS A 72 -4.33 11.07 -15.57
CA LYS A 72 -4.17 10.22 -16.76
C LYS A 72 -5.51 9.68 -17.28
N ALA A 73 -6.40 9.28 -16.38
CA ALA A 73 -7.74 8.83 -16.77
C ALA A 73 -8.55 9.96 -17.42
N ALA A 74 -8.48 11.18 -16.88
CA ALA A 74 -9.11 12.35 -17.48
C ALA A 74 -8.57 12.65 -18.88
N GLU A 75 -7.26 12.60 -19.07
CA GLU A 75 -6.60 12.80 -20.37
C GLU A 75 -7.05 11.77 -21.42
N ARG A 76 -7.27 10.52 -20.98
CA ARG A 76 -7.81 9.45 -21.84
C ARG A 76 -9.33 9.48 -21.99
N LYS A 77 -10.02 10.40 -21.30
CA LYS A 77 -11.51 10.47 -21.24
C LYS A 77 -12.13 9.18 -20.69
N GLU A 78 -11.48 8.54 -19.76
CA GLU A 78 -11.90 7.31 -19.10
C GLU A 78 -12.42 7.57 -17.70
N LYS A 79 -13.31 6.71 -17.22
CA LYS A 79 -13.68 6.63 -15.82
C LYS A 79 -12.68 5.78 -15.08
N ILE A 80 -12.37 6.14 -13.84
CA ILE A 80 -11.48 5.37 -12.97
C ILE A 80 -12.17 5.09 -11.64
N ALA A 81 -12.00 3.86 -11.14
CA ALA A 81 -12.47 3.46 -9.82
C ALA A 81 -11.28 3.10 -8.94
N PHE A 82 -11.32 3.55 -7.69
CA PHE A 82 -10.31 3.21 -6.69
C PHE A 82 -10.89 2.35 -5.58
N ILE A 83 -10.13 1.37 -5.15
CA ILE A 83 -10.33 0.65 -3.89
C ILE A 83 -9.18 1.05 -2.98
N LEU A 84 -9.45 1.93 -2.03
CA LEU A 84 -8.43 2.55 -1.20
C LEU A 84 -8.44 1.97 0.23
N PRO A 85 -7.27 1.81 0.85
CA PRO A 85 -7.19 1.35 2.24
C PRO A 85 -7.69 2.41 3.21
N VAL A 86 -8.23 1.98 4.34
CA VAL A 86 -8.76 2.85 5.40
C VAL A 86 -7.76 3.08 6.53
N GLY A 87 -6.83 2.16 6.78
CA GLY A 87 -5.86 2.28 7.87
C GLY A 87 -4.87 3.43 7.66
N PRO A 88 -3.94 3.35 6.70
CA PRO A 88 -3.00 4.42 6.40
C PRO A 88 -3.71 5.52 5.60
N MET A 89 -3.85 6.70 6.18
CA MET A 89 -4.61 7.81 5.57
C MET A 89 -3.78 9.06 5.23
N GLY A 90 -2.51 9.08 5.63
CA GLY A 90 -1.63 10.24 5.43
C GLY A 90 -1.46 10.65 3.97
N MET A 91 -1.53 9.70 3.05
CA MET A 91 -1.37 9.91 1.61
C MET A 91 -2.53 10.70 0.97
N TYR A 92 -3.73 10.65 1.53
CA TYR A 92 -4.91 11.29 0.89
C TYR A 92 -4.82 12.81 0.88
N LYS A 93 -4.25 13.44 1.89
CA LYS A 93 -4.01 14.88 1.88
C LYS A 93 -3.09 15.30 0.73
N TRP A 94 -2.12 14.47 0.40
CA TRP A 94 -1.20 14.72 -0.71
C TRP A 94 -1.86 14.50 -2.07
N ALA A 95 -2.72 13.50 -2.20
CA ALA A 95 -3.53 13.33 -3.40
C ALA A 95 -4.38 14.58 -3.66
N VAL A 96 -5.07 15.07 -2.64
CA VAL A 96 -5.87 16.30 -2.72
C VAL A 96 -5.00 17.51 -3.06
N TYR A 97 -3.81 17.62 -2.46
CA TYR A 97 -2.86 18.69 -2.75
C TYR A 97 -2.49 18.73 -4.23
N PHE A 98 -2.03 17.61 -4.79
CA PHE A 98 -1.65 17.55 -6.19
C PHE A 98 -2.81 17.81 -7.15
N LEU A 99 -3.99 17.26 -6.87
CA LEU A 99 -5.18 17.53 -7.69
C LEU A 99 -5.55 19.01 -7.71
N LYS A 100 -5.44 19.71 -6.58
CA LYS A 100 -5.64 21.15 -6.50
C LYS A 100 -4.58 21.93 -7.27
N GLU A 101 -3.31 21.59 -7.08
CA GLU A 101 -2.20 22.24 -7.80
C GLU A 101 -2.35 22.10 -9.33
N TRP A 102 -2.84 20.96 -9.79
CA TRP A 102 -3.06 20.69 -11.21
C TRP A 102 -4.42 21.17 -11.73
N ASN A 103 -5.26 21.74 -10.88
CA ASN A 103 -6.64 22.11 -11.20
C ASN A 103 -7.42 20.96 -11.83
N GLN A 104 -7.22 19.74 -11.31
CA GLN A 104 -7.83 18.52 -11.81
C GLN A 104 -9.12 18.23 -11.07
N ASP A 105 -10.25 18.11 -11.78
CA ASP A 105 -11.50 17.65 -11.20
C ASP A 105 -11.56 16.11 -11.07
N CYS A 106 -12.51 15.63 -10.29
CA CYS A 106 -12.71 14.23 -10.00
C CYS A 106 -14.08 13.69 -10.46
N LYS A 107 -14.72 14.34 -11.45
CA LYS A 107 -16.05 13.94 -11.92
C LYS A 107 -16.11 12.55 -12.54
N HIS A 108 -14.97 12.05 -13.02
CA HIS A 108 -14.79 10.73 -13.62
C HIS A 108 -14.27 9.68 -12.64
N VAL A 109 -14.14 10.01 -11.36
CA VAL A 109 -13.62 9.13 -10.30
C VAL A 109 -14.75 8.50 -9.50
N TRP A 110 -14.64 7.21 -9.24
CA TRP A 110 -15.58 6.40 -8.46
C TRP A 110 -14.94 5.77 -7.22
#